data_f3a1554cea0c08db464b3783adfab5b7
#
_entry.id   f3a1554cea0c08db464b3783adfab5b7
#
_cell.length_a   1.000
_cell.length_b   1.000
_cell.length_c   1.000
_cell.angle_alpha   90.00
_cell.angle_beta   90.00
_cell.angle_gamma   90.00
#
_symmetry.space_group_name_H-M   'P 1'
#
loop_
_entity.id
_entity.type
_entity.pdbx_description
1 polymer ?
#
loop_
_entity_poly.entity_id
_entity_poly.type
_entity_poly.pdbx_seq_one_letter_code
_entity_poly.pdbx_strand_id
1 'polypeptide(L)'
;MTRDLNLGTFRSGDAEIAYLDSGEGEPVVLVHGFASTKETNWVVAGWIDTLRRAGRRAIALDNRGHGASTRLYDPARYHSAIMAQDVRALMDHLGLARADVMGYSMGARIARLITG
;
A
#
# COMPACT_ATOMS: atom_id res chain seq x y z
N MET A 1 18.24 -15.50 3.61
CA MET A 1 17.14 -15.95 2.75
C MET A 1 16.54 -14.79 2.00
N THR A 2 16.35 -14.95 0.72
CA THR A 2 15.81 -13.90 -0.13
C THR A 2 14.29 -13.93 -0.07
N ARG A 3 13.70 -12.77 0.17
CA ARG A 3 12.25 -12.63 0.09
C ARG A 3 11.84 -12.31 -1.33
N ASP A 4 10.74 -12.89 -1.76
CA ASP A 4 10.15 -12.57 -3.06
C ASP A 4 9.32 -11.31 -2.94
N LEU A 5 9.98 -10.17 -3.11
CA LEU A 5 9.31 -8.87 -3.12
C LEU A 5 9.20 -8.43 -4.57
N ASN A 6 8.02 -8.61 -5.15
CA ASN A 6 7.77 -8.14 -6.51
C ASN A 6 7.45 -6.65 -6.44
N LEU A 7 8.35 -5.83 -6.96
CA LEU A 7 8.20 -4.39 -6.96
C LEU A 7 7.56 -3.94 -8.27
N GLY A 8 6.66 -2.97 -8.18
CA GLY A 8 6.01 -2.43 -9.35
C GLY A 8 5.52 -1.02 -9.12
N THR A 9 4.97 -0.44 -10.18
CA THR A 9 4.33 0.87 -10.12
C THR A 9 3.04 0.82 -10.93
N PHE A 10 2.11 1.72 -10.61
CA PHE A 10 0.88 1.88 -11.35
C PHE A 10 0.45 3.35 -11.30
N ARG A 11 -0.39 3.73 -12.21
CA ARG A 11 -0.89 5.09 -12.29
C ARG A 11 -2.18 5.24 -11.52
N SER A 12 -2.27 6.27 -10.68
CA SER A 12 -3.47 6.62 -9.96
C SER A 12 -3.70 8.13 -10.14
N GLY A 13 -4.56 8.48 -11.09
CA GLY A 13 -4.78 9.89 -11.44
C GLY A 13 -3.49 10.56 -11.90
N ASP A 14 -3.05 11.56 -11.17
CA ASP A 14 -1.87 12.34 -11.47
C ASP A 14 -0.59 11.83 -10.81
N ALA A 15 -0.65 10.68 -10.14
CA ALA A 15 0.49 10.13 -9.42
C ALA A 15 0.85 8.74 -9.93
N GLU A 16 2.15 8.46 -9.97
CA GLU A 16 2.65 7.10 -10.11
C GLU A 16 2.95 6.56 -8.73
N ILE A 17 2.36 5.43 -8.40
CA ILE A 17 2.42 4.84 -7.06
C ILE A 17 3.25 3.57 -7.10
N ALA A 18 4.25 3.50 -6.21
CA ALA A 18 5.10 2.32 -6.08
C ALA A 18 4.49 1.34 -5.07
N TYR A 19 4.66 0.05 -5.34
CA TYR A 19 4.17 -0.99 -4.43
C TYR A 19 5.10 -2.19 -4.42
N LEU A 20 4.90 -3.04 -3.41
CA LEU A 20 5.49 -4.36 -3.37
C LEU A 20 4.37 -5.38 -3.19
N ASP A 21 4.62 -6.59 -3.69
CA ASP A 21 3.65 -7.69 -3.67
C ASP A 21 4.43 -8.96 -3.33
N SER A 22 4.03 -9.66 -2.29
CA SER A 22 4.81 -10.79 -1.78
C SER A 22 3.88 -11.88 -1.26
N GLY A 23 4.20 -13.11 -1.63
CA GLY A 23 3.48 -14.28 -1.16
C GLY A 23 2.27 -14.63 -2.00
N GLU A 24 1.52 -15.60 -1.52
CA GLU A 24 0.31 -16.11 -2.16
C GLU A 24 -0.77 -16.30 -1.12
N GLY A 25 -2.01 -16.37 -1.56
CA GLY A 25 -3.16 -16.56 -0.67
C GLY A 25 -4.07 -15.35 -0.65
N GLU A 26 -4.90 -15.25 0.38
CA GLU A 26 -5.82 -14.13 0.52
C GLU A 26 -5.07 -12.82 0.70
N PRO A 27 -5.37 -11.80 -0.11
CA PRO A 27 -4.58 -10.57 -0.10
C PRO A 27 -4.86 -9.69 1.11
N VAL A 28 -3.79 -9.09 1.62
CA VAL A 28 -3.84 -8.01 2.61
C VAL A 28 -3.12 -6.82 2.03
N VAL A 29 -3.79 -5.68 1.93
CA VAL A 29 -3.19 -4.43 1.48
C VAL A 29 -2.76 -3.63 2.71
N LEU A 30 -1.51 -3.20 2.72
CA LEU A 30 -0.87 -2.53 3.85
C LEU A 30 -0.62 -1.07 3.51
N VAL A 31 -1.12 -0.17 4.35
CA VAL A 31 -1.04 1.28 4.14
C VAL A 31 -0.26 1.93 5.28
N HIS A 32 0.92 2.46 4.98
CA HIS A 32 1.83 2.99 5.98
C HIS A 32 1.39 4.35 6.55
N GLY A 33 2.04 4.78 7.64
CA GLY A 33 1.78 6.05 8.29
C GLY A 33 2.53 7.22 7.65
N PHE A 34 2.23 8.42 8.14
CA PHE A 34 2.84 9.66 7.66
C PHE A 34 4.36 9.61 7.81
N ALA A 35 5.05 10.14 6.80
CA ALA A 35 6.51 10.23 6.76
C ALA A 35 7.22 8.87 6.81
N SER A 36 6.52 7.79 6.49
CA SER A 36 7.10 6.45 6.44
C SER A 36 7.17 5.96 5.00
N THR A 37 7.41 4.67 4.81
CA THR A 37 7.44 4.00 3.52
C THR A 37 6.91 2.59 3.68
N LYS A 38 6.62 1.93 2.56
CA LYS A 38 6.21 0.52 2.58
C LYS A 38 7.30 -0.37 3.19
N GLU A 39 8.58 -0.04 2.96
CA GLU A 39 9.68 -0.81 3.53
C GLU A 39 9.77 -0.61 5.04
N THR A 40 9.74 0.62 5.50
CA THR A 40 9.93 0.93 6.91
C THR A 40 8.83 0.35 7.78
N ASN A 41 7.57 0.55 7.42
CA ASN A 41 6.45 0.05 8.23
C ASN A 41 6.27 -1.46 8.12
N TRP A 42 6.51 -2.04 6.95
CA TRP A 42 6.04 -3.40 6.68
C TRP A 42 7.14 -4.42 6.48
N VAL A 43 8.23 -4.07 5.80
CA VAL A 43 9.33 -5.00 5.57
C VAL A 43 10.25 -5.03 6.79
N VAL A 44 10.77 -3.89 7.20
CA VAL A 44 11.73 -3.79 8.31
C VAL A 44 11.09 -4.26 9.61
N ALA A 45 9.83 -3.93 9.83
CA ALA A 45 9.10 -4.32 11.04
C ALA A 45 8.68 -5.79 11.03
N GLY A 46 8.88 -6.53 9.94
CA GLY A 46 8.62 -7.96 9.88
C GLY A 46 7.20 -8.37 9.50
N TRP A 47 6.33 -7.41 9.15
CA TRP A 47 4.95 -7.74 8.81
C TRP A 47 4.82 -8.57 7.54
N ILE A 48 5.65 -8.26 6.52
CA ILE A 48 5.60 -9.01 5.26
C ILE A 48 5.92 -10.48 5.52
N ASP A 49 6.98 -10.76 6.26
CA ASP A 49 7.36 -12.16 6.57
C ASP A 49 6.30 -12.86 7.41
N THR A 50 5.72 -12.15 8.39
CA THR A 50 4.68 -12.71 9.25
C THR A 50 3.44 -13.10 8.44
N LEU A 51 3.00 -12.24 7.53
CA LEU A 51 1.83 -12.51 6.69
C LEU A 51 2.10 -13.66 5.72
N ARG A 52 3.29 -13.71 5.13
CA ARG A 52 3.66 -14.82 4.24
C ARG A 52 3.63 -16.17 4.96
N ARG A 53 4.17 -16.21 6.18
CA ARG A 53 4.16 -17.43 6.99
C ARG A 53 2.74 -17.83 7.38
N ALA A 54 1.84 -16.88 7.45
CA ALA A 54 0.42 -17.15 7.73
C ALA A 54 -0.37 -17.54 6.48
N GLY A 55 0.30 -17.69 5.33
CA GLY A 55 -0.37 -18.06 4.09
C GLY A 55 -1.11 -16.92 3.43
N ARG A 56 -0.69 -15.68 3.69
CA ARG A 56 -1.35 -14.50 3.13
C ARG A 56 -0.46 -13.83 2.07
N ARG A 57 -1.12 -13.23 1.09
CA ARG A 57 -0.45 -12.37 0.10
C ARG A 57 -0.41 -10.95 0.65
N ALA A 58 0.80 -10.41 0.82
CA ALA A 58 1.01 -9.09 1.39
C ALA A 58 1.32 -8.09 0.28
N ILE A 59 0.55 -7.03 0.20
CA ILE A 59 0.70 -5.99 -0.82
C ILE A 59 0.80 -4.65 -0.11
N ALA A 60 1.91 -3.94 -0.29
CA ALA A 60 2.11 -2.66 0.38
C ALA A 60 2.46 -1.59 -0.65
N LEU A 61 1.84 -0.41 -0.52
CA LEU A 61 2.14 0.70 -1.39
C LEU A 61 2.86 1.81 -0.62
N ASP A 62 3.62 2.63 -1.36
CA ASP A 62 4.05 3.93 -0.85
C ASP A 62 2.95 4.93 -1.13
N ASN A 63 2.40 5.54 -0.10
CA ASN A 63 1.43 6.61 -0.29
C ASN A 63 2.02 7.72 -1.15
N ARG A 64 1.18 8.44 -1.89
CA ARG A 64 1.67 9.58 -2.69
C ARG A 64 2.49 10.51 -1.81
N GLY A 65 3.56 11.04 -2.37
CA GLY A 65 4.48 11.91 -1.65
C GLY A 65 5.47 11.19 -0.75
N HIS A 66 5.41 9.85 -0.68
CA HIS A 66 6.25 9.05 0.20
C HIS A 66 7.04 8.03 -0.62
N GLY A 67 8.19 7.64 -0.09
CA GLY A 67 9.02 6.59 -0.70
C GLY A 67 9.28 6.84 -2.18
N ALA A 68 8.99 5.84 -3.00
CA ALA A 68 9.23 5.88 -4.45
C ALA A 68 8.02 6.39 -5.25
N SER A 69 6.93 6.77 -4.59
CA SER A 69 5.75 7.31 -5.27
C SER A 69 5.91 8.79 -5.60
N THR A 70 5.13 9.26 -6.57
CA THR A 70 5.18 10.65 -7.04
C THR A 70 4.97 11.64 -5.90
N ARG A 71 5.79 12.69 -5.87
CA ARG A 71 5.63 13.82 -4.95
C ARG A 71 4.89 14.94 -5.66
N LEU A 72 3.81 15.40 -5.04
CA LEU A 72 3.00 16.50 -5.54
C LEU A 72 3.12 17.66 -4.55
N TYR A 73 3.10 18.87 -5.05
CA TYR A 73 3.36 20.05 -4.22
C TYR A 73 2.10 20.87 -3.90
N ASP A 74 0.94 20.37 -4.33
CA ASP A 74 -0.36 20.97 -3.99
C ASP A 74 -0.93 20.20 -2.78
N PRO A 75 -1.11 20.84 -1.61
CA PRO A 75 -1.64 20.15 -0.43
C PRO A 75 -2.99 19.48 -0.65
N ALA A 76 -3.81 20.01 -1.54
CA ALA A 76 -5.12 19.42 -1.84
C ALA A 76 -5.00 18.03 -2.46
N ARG A 77 -3.83 17.66 -3.03
CA ARG A 77 -3.60 16.37 -3.64
C ARG A 77 -3.32 15.27 -2.60
N TYR A 78 -3.24 15.62 -1.32
CA TYR A 78 -2.97 14.69 -0.23
C TYR A 78 -4.16 14.43 0.66
N HIS A 79 -5.35 14.78 0.21
CA HIS A 79 -6.57 14.51 0.96
C HIS A 79 -6.72 13.00 1.14
N SER A 80 -7.14 12.57 2.34
CA SER A 80 -7.26 11.13 2.65
C SER A 80 -8.14 10.38 1.64
N ALA A 81 -9.20 11.02 1.14
CA ALA A 81 -10.07 10.39 0.14
C ALA A 81 -9.34 10.12 -1.17
N ILE A 82 -8.43 11.01 -1.58
CA ILE A 82 -7.61 10.80 -2.77
C ILE A 82 -6.62 9.66 -2.53
N MET A 83 -6.01 9.63 -1.36
CA MET A 83 -5.07 8.57 -1.00
C MET A 83 -5.79 7.20 -0.91
N ALA A 84 -7.04 7.19 -0.47
CA ALA A 84 -7.86 5.97 -0.50
C ALA A 84 -8.12 5.51 -1.94
N GLN A 85 -8.30 6.44 -2.87
CA GLN A 85 -8.45 6.09 -4.28
C GLN A 85 -7.17 5.44 -4.84
N ASP A 86 -5.99 5.83 -4.35
CA ASP A 86 -4.74 5.19 -4.74
C ASP A 86 -4.75 3.71 -4.37
N VAL A 87 -5.29 3.37 -3.20
CA VAL A 87 -5.40 1.97 -2.77
C VAL A 87 -6.40 1.21 -3.65
N ARG A 88 -7.53 1.81 -3.98
CA ARG A 88 -8.49 1.19 -4.90
C ARG A 88 -7.88 0.97 -6.27
N ALA A 89 -7.12 1.93 -6.77
CA ALA A 89 -6.42 1.81 -8.04
C ALA A 89 -5.39 0.68 -8.02
N LEU A 90 -4.70 0.49 -6.89
CA LEU A 90 -3.79 -0.64 -6.70
C LEU A 90 -4.54 -1.96 -6.82
N MET A 91 -5.67 -2.08 -6.15
CA MET A 91 -6.48 -3.30 -6.22
C MET A 91 -6.94 -3.57 -7.65
N ASP A 92 -7.39 -2.53 -8.35
CA ASP A 92 -7.80 -2.68 -9.75
C ASP A 92 -6.63 -3.11 -10.64
N HIS A 93 -5.47 -2.51 -10.41
CA HIS A 93 -4.25 -2.83 -11.16
C HIS A 93 -3.87 -4.31 -11.00
N LEU A 94 -4.04 -4.85 -9.80
CA LEU A 94 -3.69 -6.24 -9.49
C LEU A 94 -4.87 -7.21 -9.71
N GLY A 95 -6.01 -6.71 -10.16
CA GLY A 95 -7.18 -7.54 -10.42
C GLY A 95 -7.83 -8.10 -9.16
N LEU A 96 -7.75 -7.40 -8.04
CA LEU A 96 -8.29 -7.86 -6.77
C LEU A 96 -9.70 -7.34 -6.57
N ALA A 97 -10.68 -8.24 -6.51
CA ALA A 97 -12.05 -7.87 -6.20
C ALA A 97 -12.23 -7.60 -4.69
N ARG A 98 -11.42 -8.24 -3.86
CA ARG A 98 -11.51 -8.16 -2.40
C ARG A 98 -10.13 -8.25 -1.80
N ALA A 99 -9.94 -7.56 -0.67
CA ALA A 99 -8.73 -7.66 0.13
C ALA A 99 -9.02 -7.14 1.53
N ASP A 100 -8.32 -7.70 2.52
CA ASP A 100 -8.25 -7.06 3.82
C ASP A 100 -7.33 -5.85 3.70
N VAL A 101 -7.61 -4.79 4.45
CA VAL A 101 -6.79 -3.60 4.44
C VAL A 101 -6.32 -3.32 5.85
N MET A 102 -5.02 -3.19 6.03
CA MET A 102 -4.40 -2.89 7.31
C MET A 102 -3.65 -1.58 7.19
N GLY A 103 -3.95 -0.66 8.09
CA GLY A 103 -3.32 0.65 8.07
C GLY A 103 -2.71 1.00 9.42
N TYR A 104 -1.64 1.79 9.40
CA TYR A 104 -1.00 2.31 10.59
C TYR A 104 -1.08 3.84 10.61
N SER A 105 -1.62 4.44 11.68
CA SER A 105 -1.70 5.89 11.86
C SER A 105 -2.49 6.55 10.71
N MET A 106 -1.85 7.40 9.89
CA MET A 106 -2.47 7.99 8.71
C MET A 106 -3.04 6.90 7.79
N GLY A 107 -2.33 5.79 7.66
CA GLY A 107 -2.80 4.65 6.87
C GLY A 107 -4.11 4.07 7.38
N ALA A 108 -4.32 4.09 8.69
CA ALA A 108 -5.57 3.61 9.27
C ALA A 108 -6.75 4.49 8.85
N ARG A 109 -6.56 5.82 8.79
CA ARG A 109 -7.60 6.73 8.32
C ARG A 109 -7.91 6.51 6.84
N ILE A 110 -6.88 6.27 6.03
CA ILE A 110 -7.05 5.97 4.62
C ILE A 110 -7.84 4.66 4.46
N ALA A 111 -7.47 3.63 5.22
CA ALA A 111 -8.12 2.33 5.16
C ALA A 111 -9.61 2.41 5.46
N ARG A 112 -10.00 3.24 6.43
CA ARG A 112 -11.42 3.43 6.77
C ARG A 112 -12.24 3.96 5.60
N LEU A 113 -11.65 4.82 4.78
CA LEU A 113 -12.35 5.41 3.64
C LEU A 113 -12.52 4.42 2.49
N ILE A 114 -11.70 3.37 2.45
CA ILE A 114 -11.82 2.34 1.41
C ILE A 114 -12.97 1.41 1.70
N THR A 115 -13.13 1.05 2.96
CA THR A 115 -14.13 0.06 3.39
C THR A 115 -15.50 0.65 3.68
N GLY A 116 -15.55 1.98 3.76
CA GLY A 116 -16.78 2.69 4.07
C GLY A 116 -17.80 2.78 2.95
#